data_f756b13c726d146f9d2e9a30c242ce6e
#
_entry.id   f756b13c726d146f9d2e9a30c242ce6e
#
_cell.length_a   1.000
_cell.length_b   1.000
_cell.length_c   1.000
_cell.angle_alpha   90.00
_cell.angle_beta   90.00
_cell.angle_gamma   90.00
#
_symmetry.space_group_name_H-M   'P 1'
#
loop_
_entity.id
_entity.type
_entity.pdbx_description
1 polymer ?
#
loop_
_entity_poly.entity_id
_entity_poly.type
_entity_poly.pdbx_seq_one_letter_code
_entity_poly.pdbx_strand_id
1 'polypeptide(L)'
;MRNLFSPGDVVVLDFPGVTGIKRRPTVVISSTVYHASRPDVVVGLITSQTIALGSTDYLLQDWAQAGLRVPSVFRSFFATLPPSTHPIRVGHLSDRDWQGVCACVRVALAPLEAPKPPTTQTP
;
A
#
# COMPACT_ATOMS: atom_id res chain seq x y z
N MET A 1 20.57 -9.12 -0.17
CA MET A 1 20.44 -7.66 -0.39
C MET A 1 19.39 -7.12 0.57
N ARG A 2 19.71 -6.00 1.21
CA ARG A 2 18.84 -5.45 2.23
C ARG A 2 17.76 -4.59 1.60
N ASN A 3 16.52 -4.83 1.99
CA ASN A 3 15.40 -3.98 1.60
C ASN A 3 15.38 -2.73 2.49
N LEU A 4 15.52 -1.55 1.88
CA LEU A 4 15.63 -0.27 2.60
C LEU A 4 14.31 0.47 2.76
N PHE A 5 13.21 -0.09 2.24
CA PHE A 5 11.92 0.56 2.33
C PHE A 5 11.23 0.25 3.65
N SER A 6 10.42 1.19 4.10
CA SER A 6 9.64 1.09 5.34
C SER A 6 8.16 1.27 5.07
N PRO A 7 7.28 0.66 5.89
CA PRO A 7 5.85 0.88 5.76
C PRO A 7 5.52 2.38 5.80
N GLY A 8 4.67 2.82 4.90
CA GLY A 8 4.30 4.23 4.77
C GLY A 8 5.20 5.04 3.87
N ASP A 9 6.30 4.47 3.37
CA ASP A 9 7.10 5.15 2.36
C ASP A 9 6.28 5.34 1.09
N VAL A 10 6.41 6.52 0.48
CA VAL A 10 5.87 6.79 -0.83
C VAL A 10 6.98 6.54 -1.85
N VAL A 11 6.75 5.59 -2.74
CA VAL A 11 7.73 5.20 -3.76
C VAL A 11 7.11 5.26 -5.14
N VAL A 12 7.89 5.74 -6.10
CA VAL A 12 7.54 5.70 -7.51
C VAL A 12 8.25 4.50 -8.12
N LEU A 13 7.50 3.68 -8.82
CA LEU A 13 8.03 2.47 -9.43
C LEU A 13 7.25 2.11 -10.70
N ASP A 14 7.77 1.14 -11.45
CA ASP A 14 7.10 0.60 -12.63
C ASP A 14 5.94 -0.27 -12.16
N PHE A 15 4.72 0.24 -12.34
CA PHE A 15 3.52 -0.42 -11.85
C PHE A 15 2.77 -1.06 -13.03
N PRO A 16 2.39 -2.35 -12.93
CA PRO A 16 1.63 -3.02 -13.98
C PRO A 16 0.19 -2.50 -14.00
N GLY A 17 -0.25 -2.03 -15.14
CA GLY A 17 -1.60 -1.53 -15.36
C GLY A 17 -2.30 -2.26 -16.49
N VAL A 18 -3.56 -1.91 -16.71
CA VAL A 18 -4.40 -2.52 -17.75
C VAL A 18 -3.80 -2.28 -19.15
N THR A 19 -3.22 -1.10 -19.37
CA THR A 19 -2.66 -0.70 -20.67
C THR A 19 -1.16 -0.83 -20.74
N GLY A 20 -0.54 -1.54 -19.79
CA GLY A 20 0.91 -1.72 -19.75
C GLY A 20 1.54 -1.18 -18.49
N ILE A 21 2.87 -1.15 -18.48
CA ILE A 21 3.65 -0.73 -17.32
C ILE A 21 3.84 0.79 -17.38
N LYS A 22 3.56 1.46 -16.25
CA LYS A 22 3.78 2.92 -16.10
C LYS A 22 4.43 3.21 -14.76
N ARG A 23 5.27 4.24 -14.74
CA ARG A 23 5.78 4.78 -13.47
C ARG A 23 4.62 5.38 -12.68
N ARG A 24 4.41 4.92 -11.45
CA ARG A 24 3.32 5.41 -10.62
C ARG A 24 3.77 5.57 -9.17
N PRO A 25 3.21 6.55 -8.47
CA PRO A 25 3.40 6.65 -7.03
C PRO A 25 2.58 5.56 -6.33
N THR A 26 3.16 5.03 -5.27
CA THR A 26 2.57 3.97 -4.45
C THR A 26 2.93 4.18 -3.00
N VAL A 27 2.21 3.52 -2.10
CA VAL A 27 2.56 3.46 -0.68
C VAL A 27 3.04 2.05 -0.35
N VAL A 28 4.18 1.95 0.30
CA VAL A 28 4.67 0.67 0.83
C VAL A 28 3.81 0.26 2.00
N ILE A 29 3.17 -0.90 1.90
CA ILE A 29 2.32 -1.45 2.96
C ILE A 29 2.89 -2.72 3.56
N SER A 30 3.97 -3.25 3.01
CA SER A 30 4.67 -4.40 3.59
C SER A 30 5.43 -4.00 4.85
N SER A 31 5.50 -4.93 5.80
CA SER A 31 6.08 -4.69 7.12
C SER A 31 7.60 -4.78 7.10
N THR A 32 8.24 -4.27 8.17
CA THR A 32 9.68 -4.42 8.37
C THR A 32 10.09 -5.88 8.50
N VAL A 33 9.22 -6.72 9.04
CA VAL A 33 9.45 -8.17 9.10
C VAL A 33 9.54 -8.77 7.70
N TYR A 34 8.62 -8.37 6.82
CA TYR A 34 8.64 -8.80 5.42
C TYR A 34 9.94 -8.35 4.73
N HIS A 35 10.32 -7.09 4.94
CA HIS A 35 11.51 -6.51 4.30
C HIS A 35 12.82 -7.11 4.81
N ALA A 36 12.81 -7.69 6.01
CA ALA A 36 14.01 -8.33 6.57
C ALA A 36 14.39 -9.60 5.80
N SER A 37 13.43 -10.25 5.15
CA SER A 37 13.66 -11.55 4.48
C SER A 37 13.37 -11.53 2.98
N ARG A 38 12.79 -10.45 2.44
CA ARG A 38 12.38 -10.38 1.03
C ARG A 38 12.86 -9.09 0.38
N PRO A 39 13.32 -9.16 -0.87
CA PRO A 39 13.70 -7.95 -1.62
C PRO A 39 12.50 -7.21 -2.21
N ASP A 40 11.33 -7.87 -2.28
CA ASP A 40 10.11 -7.31 -2.86
C ASP A 40 9.48 -6.29 -1.91
N VAL A 41 8.61 -5.44 -2.45
CA VAL A 41 7.72 -4.58 -1.67
C VAL A 41 6.28 -4.89 -2.04
N VAL A 42 5.39 -4.86 -1.05
CA VAL A 42 3.95 -4.86 -1.29
C VAL A 42 3.49 -3.42 -1.22
N VAL A 43 2.84 -2.95 -2.27
CA VAL A 43 2.43 -1.55 -2.39
C VAL A 43 0.95 -1.44 -2.72
N GLY A 44 0.37 -0.29 -2.39
CA GLY A 44 -0.93 0.13 -2.86
C GLY A 44 -0.79 1.37 -3.74
N LEU A 45 -1.65 1.48 -4.73
CA LEU A 45 -1.57 2.52 -5.76
C LEU A 45 -1.99 3.89 -5.20
N ILE A 46 -1.29 4.92 -5.63
CA ILE A 46 -1.71 6.32 -5.44
C ILE A 46 -2.16 6.86 -6.78
N THR A 47 -3.30 7.53 -6.79
CA THR A 47 -3.87 8.15 -7.99
C THR A 47 -4.27 9.59 -7.72
N SER A 48 -4.24 10.42 -8.76
CA SER A 48 -4.74 11.80 -8.69
C SER A 48 -6.25 11.91 -8.94
N GLN A 49 -6.92 10.80 -9.25
CA GLN A 49 -8.38 10.81 -9.41
C GLN A 49 -9.04 10.77 -8.04
N THR A 50 -9.60 11.90 -7.63
CA THR A 50 -10.12 12.09 -6.28
C THR A 50 -11.64 11.97 -6.16
N ILE A 51 -12.31 11.52 -7.21
CA ILE A 51 -13.77 11.33 -7.24
C ILE A 51 -14.13 9.84 -7.13
N ALA A 52 -15.37 9.57 -6.74
CA ALA A 52 -15.92 8.21 -6.64
C ALA A 52 -15.13 7.32 -5.67
N LEU A 53 -14.82 7.85 -4.48
CA LEU A 53 -14.07 7.12 -3.47
C LEU A 53 -14.97 6.08 -2.79
N GLY A 54 -14.43 4.88 -2.63
CA GLY A 54 -15.05 3.80 -1.87
C GLY A 54 -14.44 3.66 -0.48
N SER A 55 -14.95 2.69 0.27
CA SER A 55 -14.49 2.42 1.64
C SER A 55 -13.07 1.88 1.74
N THR A 56 -12.50 1.44 0.61
CA THR A 56 -11.11 0.95 0.54
C THR A 56 -10.18 1.99 -0.07
N ASP A 57 -10.65 3.20 -0.28
CA ASP A 57 -9.88 4.33 -0.79
C ASP A 57 -9.73 5.37 0.31
N TYR A 58 -8.61 6.08 0.32
CA TYR A 58 -8.34 7.11 1.32
C TYR A 58 -7.78 8.37 0.65
N LEU A 59 -8.46 9.50 0.85
CA LEU A 59 -7.98 10.80 0.38
C LEU A 59 -6.84 11.27 1.28
N LEU A 60 -5.64 11.35 0.73
CA LEU A 60 -4.46 11.79 1.48
C LEU A 60 -4.61 13.26 1.89
N GLN A 61 -4.41 13.55 3.17
CA GLN A 61 -4.52 14.91 3.72
C GLN A 61 -3.19 15.66 3.60
N ASP A 62 -2.08 14.96 3.77
CA ASP A 62 -0.73 15.53 3.78
C ASP A 62 0.07 15.09 2.56
N TRP A 63 -0.57 15.12 1.41
CA TRP A 63 0.03 14.63 0.16
C TRP A 63 1.29 15.39 -0.24
N ALA A 64 1.34 16.72 0.01
CA ALA A 64 2.52 17.53 -0.34
C ALA A 64 3.72 17.14 0.51
N GLN A 65 3.53 16.93 1.81
CA GLN A 65 4.59 16.49 2.71
C GLN A 65 5.11 15.11 2.34
N ALA A 66 4.27 14.28 1.73
CA ALA A 66 4.62 12.92 1.32
C ALA A 66 5.37 12.89 -0.02
N GLY A 67 5.68 14.04 -0.59
CA GLY A 67 6.44 14.12 -1.84
C GLY A 67 5.58 14.04 -3.10
N LEU A 68 4.27 14.16 -2.97
CA LEU A 68 3.35 14.17 -4.10
C LEU A 68 3.12 15.60 -4.60
N ARG A 69 2.73 15.76 -5.85
CA ARG A 69 2.62 17.07 -6.50
C ARG A 69 1.19 17.59 -6.57
N VAL A 70 0.21 16.74 -6.38
CA VAL A 70 -1.21 17.05 -6.53
C VAL A 70 -1.99 16.30 -5.46
N PRO A 71 -3.21 16.78 -5.14
CA PRO A 71 -4.11 16.00 -4.29
C PRO A 71 -4.24 14.58 -4.80
N SER A 72 -4.14 13.62 -3.91
CA SER A 72 -3.99 12.22 -4.28
C SER A 72 -4.78 11.31 -3.34
N VAL A 73 -5.11 10.14 -3.85
CA VAL A 73 -5.90 9.12 -3.16
C VAL A 73 -5.10 7.83 -3.13
N PHE A 74 -5.06 7.20 -1.96
CA PHE A 74 -4.60 5.82 -1.83
C PHE A 74 -5.74 4.89 -2.22
N ARG A 75 -5.44 3.96 -3.11
CA ARG A 75 -6.38 2.89 -3.47
C ARG A 75 -5.86 1.55 -3.03
N SER A 76 -6.77 0.72 -2.55
CA SER A 76 -6.45 -0.67 -2.20
C SER A 76 -6.32 -1.53 -3.45
N PHE A 77 -5.50 -1.08 -4.36
CA PHE A 77 -5.06 -1.81 -5.55
C PHE A 77 -3.62 -2.23 -5.29
N PHE A 78 -3.44 -3.47 -4.88
CA PHE A 78 -2.17 -3.96 -4.34
C PHE A 78 -1.35 -4.68 -5.39
N ALA A 79 -0.03 -4.58 -5.24
CA ALA A 79 0.91 -5.37 -6.03
C ALA A 79 2.14 -5.69 -5.19
N THR A 80 2.67 -6.90 -5.37
CA THR A 80 3.95 -7.31 -4.81
C THR A 80 4.98 -7.22 -5.93
N LEU A 81 5.94 -6.31 -5.79
CA LEU A 81 6.80 -5.92 -6.90
C LEU A 81 8.28 -6.08 -6.54
N PRO A 82 9.07 -6.64 -7.49
CA PRO A 82 10.50 -6.86 -7.27
C PRO A 82 11.32 -5.59 -7.44
N PRO A 83 12.61 -5.60 -7.03
CA PRO A 83 13.51 -4.47 -7.24
C PRO A 83 13.68 -4.05 -8.70
N SER A 84 13.42 -4.96 -9.65
CA SER A 84 13.49 -4.65 -11.08
C SER A 84 12.45 -3.64 -11.55
N THR A 85 11.47 -3.28 -10.70
CA THR A 85 10.52 -2.19 -10.98
C THR A 85 11.11 -0.81 -10.70
N HIS A 86 12.36 -0.73 -10.29
CA HIS A 86 13.11 0.50 -10.03
C HIS A 86 12.40 1.44 -9.05
N PRO A 87 12.12 0.98 -7.83
CA PRO A 87 11.44 1.82 -6.84
C PRO A 87 12.35 2.94 -6.35
N ILE A 88 11.81 4.15 -6.33
CA ILE A 88 12.48 5.34 -5.80
C ILE A 88 11.58 5.95 -4.74
N ARG A 89 12.13 6.08 -3.53
CA ARG A 89 11.42 6.73 -2.43
C ARG A 89 11.38 8.24 -2.68
N VAL A 90 10.19 8.81 -2.69
CA VAL A 90 9.99 10.25 -2.87
C VAL A 90 9.51 10.93 -1.59
N GLY A 91 9.07 10.17 -0.59
CA GLY A 91 8.60 10.71 0.66
C GLY A 91 8.08 9.64 1.59
N HIS A 92 7.31 10.09 2.59
CA HIS A 92 6.72 9.23 3.60
C HIS A 92 5.39 9.83 4.04
N LEU A 93 4.39 8.99 4.26
CA LEU A 93 3.09 9.45 4.73
C LEU A 93 3.20 10.03 6.14
N SER A 94 2.36 11.04 6.43
CA SER A 94 2.16 11.49 7.81
C SER A 94 1.48 10.38 8.63
N ASP A 95 1.56 10.49 9.96
CA ASP A 95 0.97 9.50 10.85
C ASP A 95 -0.54 9.37 10.61
N ARG A 96 -1.25 10.49 10.44
CA ARG A 96 -2.70 10.43 10.19
C ARG A 96 -3.03 9.78 8.85
N ASP A 97 -2.25 10.05 7.82
CA ASP A 97 -2.46 9.43 6.50
C ASP A 97 -2.11 7.94 6.55
N TRP A 98 -1.06 7.57 7.26
CA TRP A 98 -0.74 6.16 7.45
C TRP A 98 -1.87 5.42 8.17
N GLN A 99 -2.45 6.02 9.20
CA GLN A 99 -3.60 5.42 9.91
C GLN A 99 -4.79 5.24 8.96
N GLY A 100 -5.06 6.24 8.11
CA GLY A 100 -6.13 6.14 7.12
C GLY A 100 -5.90 5.04 6.11
N VAL A 101 -4.67 4.91 5.61
CA VAL A 101 -4.28 3.84 4.69
C VAL A 101 -4.44 2.47 5.38
N CYS A 102 -3.95 2.33 6.60
CA CYS A 102 -4.09 1.07 7.35
C CYS A 102 -5.56 0.67 7.54
N ALA A 103 -6.42 1.63 7.82
CA ALA A 103 -7.85 1.37 7.96
C ALA A 103 -8.45 0.84 6.65
N CYS A 104 -8.08 1.44 5.50
CA CYS A 104 -8.52 0.98 4.20
C CYS A 104 -8.02 -0.43 3.87
N VAL A 105 -6.77 -0.72 4.18
CA VAL A 105 -6.19 -2.05 3.96
C VAL A 105 -6.94 -3.11 4.78
N ARG A 106 -7.28 -2.78 6.03
CA ARG A 106 -8.05 -3.70 6.88
C ARG A 106 -9.45 -3.97 6.31
N VAL A 107 -10.07 -2.98 5.70
CA VAL A 107 -11.37 -3.17 5.04
C VAL A 107 -11.23 -3.99 3.77
N ALA A 108 -10.16 -3.77 3.01
CA ALA A 108 -9.96 -4.43 1.72
C ALA A 108 -9.59 -5.91 1.86
N LEU A 109 -8.89 -6.28 2.93
CA LEU A 109 -8.39 -7.63 3.14
C LEU A 109 -9.23 -8.33 4.21
N ALA A 110 -9.51 -9.61 3.97
CA ALA A 110 -10.20 -10.42 4.97
C ALA A 110 -9.31 -10.55 6.21
N PRO A 111 -9.88 -10.50 7.41
CA PRO A 111 -9.07 -10.65 8.62
C PRO A 111 -8.46 -12.04 8.70
N LEU A 112 -7.17 -12.08 9.07
CA LEU A 112 -6.50 -13.34 9.37
C LEU A 112 -6.82 -13.71 10.81
N GLU A 113 -7.66 -14.70 10.96
CA GLU A 113 -8.06 -15.21 12.28
C GLU A 113 -7.27 -16.48 12.58
N ALA A 114 -7.00 -16.69 13.87
CA ALA A 114 -6.48 -17.97 14.32
C ALA A 114 -7.47 -19.06 13.91
N PRO A 115 -6.98 -20.28 13.52
CA PRO A 115 -7.89 -21.37 13.20
C PRO A 115 -8.85 -21.61 14.35
N LYS A 116 -10.14 -21.67 14.04
CA LYS A 116 -11.14 -21.97 15.05
C LYS A 116 -10.90 -23.39 15.57
N PRO A 117 -10.99 -23.61 16.89
CA PRO A 117 -10.99 -24.97 17.39
C PRO A 117 -12.16 -25.73 16.77
N PRO A 118 -12.02 -27.06 16.56
CA PRO A 118 -13.10 -27.84 15.99
C PRO A 118 -14.35 -27.63 16.80
N THR A 119 -15.39 -27.09 16.16
CA THR A 119 -16.69 -26.98 16.82
C THR A 119 -17.26 -28.35 16.97
N THR A 120 -17.42 -28.80 18.19
CA THR A 120 -18.27 -29.93 18.47
C THR A 120 -19.69 -29.49 18.19
N GLN A 121 -20.16 -29.77 17.01
CA GLN A 121 -21.55 -29.57 16.70
C GLN A 121 -22.33 -30.63 17.47
N THR A 122 -22.98 -30.21 18.50
CA THR A 122 -24.05 -31.05 19.05
C THR A 122 -25.19 -31.01 18.08
N PRO A 123 -25.64 -32.14 17.60
CA PRO A 123 -26.80 -32.19 16.75
C PRO A 123 -28.04 -31.63 17.44
#